data_8aad03d8622197e8237d7812ee4bfbc3
#
_entry.id   8aad03d8622197e8237d7812ee4bfbc3
#
_cell.length_a   1.000
_cell.length_b   1.000
_cell.length_c   1.000
_cell.angle_alpha   90.00
_cell.angle_beta   90.00
_cell.angle_gamma   90.00
#
_symmetry.space_group_name_H-M   'P 1'
#
loop_
_entity.id
_entity.type
_entity.pdbx_description
1 polymer ?
#
loop_
_entity_poly.entity_id
_entity_poly.type
_entity_poly.pdbx_seq_one_letter_code
_entity_poly.pdbx_strand_id
1 'polypeptide(L)'
;MTGVKFTTQNGTEYEITSELHSFIIFMTGSMLRPTVSEIYSLKFEDINVKEIKNGKGKVKYLEFAINRKNRPAVVQTLPTSFYAYEDILERRPNHKPTDYLFAPQYENRRTAMRYISNMFKQLLIELKMQKGKLGEERSLYSLRHSSLIYNLSQPNVDLLDISRRADTSMKMIQDYYYPQSQLDEKLKDFLRV
;
A
#
# COMPACT_ATOMS: atom_id res chain seq x y z
N MET A 1 1.13 11.50 13.36
CA MET A 1 -0.07 12.36 13.21
C MET A 1 -1.36 11.58 13.42
N THR A 2 -1.53 10.98 14.58
CA THR A 2 -2.81 10.39 14.99
C THR A 2 -3.57 11.41 15.85
N GLY A 3 -4.90 11.31 15.89
CA GLY A 3 -5.75 12.20 16.68
C GLY A 3 -6.15 13.53 16.02
N VAL A 4 -5.75 13.78 14.77
CA VAL A 4 -6.20 14.97 14.04
C VAL A 4 -7.64 14.77 13.60
N LYS A 5 -8.54 15.61 14.13
CA LYS A 5 -9.96 15.62 13.77
C LYS A 5 -10.22 16.58 12.62
N PHE A 6 -11.10 16.19 11.73
CA PHE A 6 -11.50 17.02 10.59
C PHE A 6 -12.94 16.75 10.16
N THR A 7 -13.55 17.72 9.50
CA THR A 7 -14.91 17.62 8.98
C THR A 7 -14.86 17.69 7.45
N THR A 8 -15.50 16.76 6.78
CA THR A 8 -15.62 16.77 5.32
C THR A 8 -16.66 17.79 4.85
N GLN A 9 -16.66 18.14 3.58
CA GLN A 9 -17.59 19.12 3.00
C GLN A 9 -19.07 18.78 3.22
N ASN A 10 -19.41 17.50 3.39
CA ASN A 10 -20.76 17.03 3.71
C ASN A 10 -21.06 16.95 5.22
N GLY A 11 -20.23 17.55 6.07
CA GLY A 11 -20.43 17.62 7.51
C GLY A 11 -20.06 16.37 8.31
N THR A 12 -19.47 15.35 7.68
CA THR A 12 -19.05 14.14 8.42
C THR A 12 -17.72 14.37 9.11
N GLU A 13 -17.71 14.11 10.42
CA GLU A 13 -16.48 14.18 11.23
C GLU A 13 -15.67 12.90 11.12
N TYR A 14 -14.35 13.05 11.03
CA TYR A 14 -13.37 11.98 11.02
C TYR A 14 -12.18 12.33 11.90
N GLU A 15 -11.41 11.30 12.22
CA GLU A 15 -10.13 11.42 12.93
C GLU A 15 -9.07 10.58 12.20
N ILE A 16 -7.87 11.12 12.05
CA ILE A 16 -6.73 10.37 11.53
C ILE A 16 -6.27 9.39 12.61
N THR A 17 -6.46 8.12 12.36
CA THR A 17 -6.15 7.03 13.31
C THR A 17 -4.87 6.28 12.94
N SER A 18 -4.35 5.49 13.87
CA SER A 18 -3.24 4.55 13.62
C SER A 18 -3.55 3.52 12.53
N GLU A 19 -4.84 3.28 12.27
CA GLU A 19 -5.28 2.42 11.16
C GLU A 19 -4.80 2.93 9.80
N LEU A 20 -4.85 4.26 9.58
CA LEU A 20 -4.32 4.85 8.35
C LEU A 20 -2.81 4.60 8.21
N HIS A 21 -2.05 4.66 9.29
CA HIS A 21 -0.63 4.36 9.28
C HIS A 21 -0.35 2.92 8.82
N SER A 22 -1.00 1.94 9.48
CA SER A 22 -0.86 0.52 9.09
C SER A 22 -1.34 0.27 7.67
N PHE A 23 -2.41 0.95 7.23
CA PHE A 23 -2.90 0.87 5.86
C PHE A 23 -1.86 1.35 4.84
N ILE A 24 -1.22 2.50 5.09
CA ILE A 24 -0.19 3.05 4.20
C ILE A 24 0.99 2.07 4.08
N ILE A 25 1.51 1.57 5.21
CA ILE A 25 2.65 0.65 5.22
C ILE A 25 2.28 -0.68 4.54
N PHE A 26 1.11 -1.23 4.85
CA PHE A 26 0.63 -2.47 4.23
C PHE A 26 0.50 -2.31 2.71
N MET A 27 -0.09 -1.21 2.26
CA MET A 27 -0.30 -0.93 0.85
C MET A 27 1.01 -0.76 0.08
N THR A 28 1.98 -0.07 0.66
CA THR A 28 3.30 0.12 0.03
C THR A 28 4.08 -1.19 -0.05
N GLY A 29 3.97 -2.07 0.94
CA GLY A 29 4.64 -3.38 0.94
C GLY A 29 3.95 -4.43 0.08
N SER A 30 2.64 -4.32 -0.14
CA SER A 30 1.86 -5.29 -0.94
C SER A 30 1.69 -4.91 -2.41
N MET A 31 1.93 -3.66 -2.78
CA MET A 31 1.67 -3.11 -4.12
C MET A 31 0.22 -3.30 -4.60
N LEU A 32 -0.74 -3.48 -3.70
CA LEU A 32 -2.15 -3.64 -4.05
C LEU A 32 -2.74 -2.35 -4.62
N ARG A 33 -3.83 -2.50 -5.37
CA ARG A 33 -4.67 -1.35 -5.74
C ARG A 33 -5.57 -0.97 -4.56
N PRO A 34 -5.81 0.31 -4.30
CA PRO A 34 -6.75 0.76 -3.27
C PRO A 34 -8.20 0.59 -3.74
N THR A 35 -8.58 -0.65 -4.06
CA THR A 35 -9.90 -1.02 -4.58
C THR A 35 -10.60 -2.00 -3.65
N VAL A 36 -11.93 -2.03 -3.74
CA VAL A 36 -12.76 -2.94 -2.96
C VAL A 36 -12.36 -4.40 -3.20
N SER A 37 -12.08 -4.78 -4.44
CA SER A 37 -11.75 -6.16 -4.82
C SER A 37 -10.34 -6.61 -4.42
N GLU A 38 -9.49 -5.68 -3.98
CA GLU A 38 -8.13 -6.02 -3.54
C GLU A 38 -7.99 -5.75 -2.04
N ILE A 39 -7.49 -4.57 -1.63
CA ILE A 39 -7.09 -4.33 -0.23
C ILE A 39 -8.27 -4.24 0.73
N TYR A 40 -9.43 -3.72 0.31
CA TYR A 40 -10.55 -3.51 1.23
C TYR A 40 -11.38 -4.78 1.50
N SER A 41 -11.27 -5.83 0.71
CA SER A 41 -11.95 -7.10 0.95
C SER A 41 -11.14 -8.10 1.77
N LEU A 42 -9.86 -7.80 2.07
CA LEU A 42 -9.01 -8.67 2.86
C LEU A 42 -9.56 -8.85 4.28
N LYS A 43 -9.60 -10.09 4.72
CA LYS A 43 -9.97 -10.51 6.07
C LYS A 43 -8.76 -11.15 6.76
N PHE A 44 -8.84 -11.31 8.08
CA PHE A 44 -7.77 -11.98 8.82
C PHE A 44 -7.57 -13.43 8.36
N GLU A 45 -8.65 -14.15 8.04
CA GLU A 45 -8.60 -15.54 7.54
C GLU A 45 -7.88 -15.70 6.20
N ASP A 46 -7.79 -14.63 5.40
CA ASP A 46 -7.09 -14.67 4.11
C ASP A 46 -5.57 -14.61 4.26
N ILE A 47 -5.07 -14.12 5.39
CA ILE A 47 -3.66 -13.79 5.58
C ILE A 47 -2.87 -14.99 6.08
N ASN A 48 -1.88 -15.42 5.30
CA ASN A 48 -0.90 -16.42 5.70
C ASN A 48 0.45 -15.77 5.98
N VAL A 49 0.97 -15.92 7.18
CA VAL A 49 2.33 -15.50 7.52
C VAL A 49 3.30 -16.54 7.01
N LYS A 50 4.24 -16.13 6.18
CA LYS A 50 5.32 -16.95 5.63
C LYS A 50 6.68 -16.46 6.11
N GLU A 51 7.66 -17.34 6.10
CA GLU A 51 9.04 -17.05 6.50
C GLU A 51 10.02 -17.59 5.47
N ILE A 52 11.02 -16.79 5.14
CA ILE A 52 12.14 -17.20 4.30
C ILE A 52 13.47 -16.92 5.00
N LYS A 53 14.49 -17.72 4.70
CA LYS A 53 15.86 -17.44 5.13
C LYS A 53 16.44 -16.30 4.28
N ASN A 54 17.03 -15.31 4.93
CA ASN A 54 17.75 -14.21 4.28
C ASN A 54 19.13 -14.06 4.94
N GLY A 55 20.13 -14.60 4.30
CA GLY A 55 21.48 -14.65 4.88
C GLY A 55 21.49 -15.41 6.22
N LYS A 56 21.90 -14.75 7.31
CA LYS A 56 21.94 -15.33 8.67
C LYS A 56 20.62 -15.23 9.43
N GLY A 57 19.61 -14.56 8.87
CA GLY A 57 18.35 -14.29 9.52
C GLY A 57 17.15 -14.96 8.83
N LYS A 58 15.99 -14.73 9.42
CA LYS A 58 14.71 -15.10 8.88
C LYS A 58 13.88 -13.85 8.69
N VAL A 59 13.18 -13.77 7.58
CA VAL A 59 12.33 -12.63 7.23
C VAL A 59 10.91 -13.12 7.02
N LYS A 60 9.97 -12.49 7.69
CA LYS A 60 8.55 -12.78 7.55
C LYS A 60 7.92 -11.88 6.51
N TYR A 61 6.98 -12.43 5.76
CA TYR A 61 6.15 -11.73 4.79
C TYR A 61 4.74 -12.32 4.81
N LEU A 62 3.81 -11.67 4.12
CA LEU A 62 2.43 -12.13 4.03
C LEU A 62 2.16 -12.73 2.65
N GLU A 63 1.37 -13.79 2.63
CA GLU A 63 0.84 -14.41 1.44
C GLU A 63 -0.68 -14.53 1.56
N PHE A 64 -1.41 -14.11 0.54
CA PHE A 64 -2.86 -14.20 0.49
C PHE A 64 -3.39 -14.24 -0.93
N ALA A 65 -4.58 -14.80 -1.10
CA ALA A 65 -5.28 -14.80 -2.37
C ALA A 65 -6.24 -13.60 -2.48
N ILE A 66 -6.28 -13.01 -3.66
CA ILE A 66 -7.25 -11.94 -3.99
C ILE A 66 -7.86 -12.20 -5.36
N ASN A 67 -8.97 -11.53 -5.65
CA ASN A 67 -9.58 -11.58 -6.97
C ASN A 67 -9.25 -10.30 -7.75
N ARG A 68 -8.32 -10.40 -8.70
CA ARG A 68 -7.88 -9.30 -9.57
C ARG A 68 -8.60 -9.37 -10.92
N LYS A 69 -9.44 -8.38 -11.21
CA LYS A 69 -10.15 -8.32 -12.50
C LYS A 69 -10.81 -9.66 -12.87
N ASN A 70 -11.51 -10.28 -11.91
CA ASN A 70 -12.16 -11.59 -12.04
C ASN A 70 -11.22 -12.78 -12.26
N ARG A 71 -9.96 -12.65 -11.90
CA ARG A 71 -8.98 -13.73 -11.88
C ARG A 71 -8.37 -13.88 -10.48
N PRO A 72 -8.30 -15.11 -9.95
CA PRO A 72 -7.60 -15.35 -8.69
C PRO A 72 -6.11 -15.05 -8.87
N ALA A 73 -5.51 -14.41 -7.88
CA ALA A 73 -4.10 -14.12 -7.83
C ALA A 73 -3.57 -14.31 -6.41
N VAL A 74 -2.39 -14.88 -6.29
CA VAL A 74 -1.67 -14.96 -5.01
C VAL A 74 -0.72 -13.76 -4.93
N VAL A 75 -0.80 -13.06 -3.82
CA VAL A 75 0.05 -11.92 -3.50
C VAL A 75 1.05 -12.34 -2.44
N GLN A 76 2.32 -12.06 -2.67
CA GLN A 76 3.40 -12.14 -1.70
C GLN A 76 3.92 -10.74 -1.45
N THR A 77 3.89 -10.30 -0.20
CA THR A 77 4.25 -8.93 0.15
C THR A 77 5.74 -8.77 0.42
N LEU A 78 6.17 -7.52 0.53
CA LEU A 78 7.42 -7.20 1.21
C LEU A 78 7.25 -7.37 2.73
N PRO A 79 8.37 -7.52 3.47
CA PRO A 79 8.35 -7.65 4.93
C PRO A 79 7.67 -6.49 5.66
N THR A 80 7.68 -5.30 5.06
CA THR A 80 7.02 -4.11 5.63
C THR A 80 5.52 -4.32 5.86
N SER A 81 4.82 -5.06 4.99
CA SER A 81 3.41 -5.39 5.22
C SER A 81 3.20 -6.31 6.43
N PHE A 82 4.18 -7.17 6.74
CA PHE A 82 4.11 -8.02 7.92
C PHE A 82 4.13 -7.18 9.20
N TYR A 83 4.99 -6.17 9.30
CA TYR A 83 5.02 -5.27 10.47
C TYR A 83 3.71 -4.48 10.62
N ALA A 84 3.11 -4.04 9.50
CA ALA A 84 1.80 -3.40 9.54
C ALA A 84 0.71 -4.37 10.03
N TYR A 85 0.79 -5.64 9.66
CA TYR A 85 -0.13 -6.68 10.10
C TYR A 85 0.04 -6.99 11.60
N GLU A 86 1.27 -7.09 12.11
CA GLU A 86 1.55 -7.25 13.54
C GLU A 86 0.94 -6.09 14.36
N ASP A 87 1.15 -4.84 13.93
CA ASP A 87 0.56 -3.66 14.57
C ASP A 87 -1.00 -3.71 14.57
N ILE A 88 -1.61 -4.25 13.52
CA ILE A 88 -3.06 -4.46 13.48
C ILE A 88 -3.48 -5.55 14.48
N LEU A 89 -2.76 -6.66 14.59
CA LEU A 89 -3.03 -7.72 15.53
C LEU A 89 -2.95 -7.24 16.99
N GLU A 90 -1.91 -6.47 17.31
CA GLU A 90 -1.73 -5.90 18.66
C GLU A 90 -2.89 -4.98 19.06
N ARG A 91 -3.37 -4.16 18.12
CA ARG A 91 -4.51 -3.26 18.34
C ARG A 91 -5.85 -3.97 18.38
N ARG A 92 -5.96 -5.17 17.82
CA ARG A 92 -7.21 -5.94 17.74
C ARG A 92 -7.01 -7.39 18.20
N PRO A 93 -6.65 -7.61 19.47
CA PRO A 93 -6.34 -8.96 19.96
C PRO A 93 -7.57 -9.92 19.92
N ASN A 94 -8.78 -9.36 19.91
CA ASN A 94 -10.03 -10.14 19.89
C ASN A 94 -10.69 -10.15 18.50
N HIS A 95 -9.94 -9.94 17.42
CA HIS A 95 -10.48 -10.02 16.05
C HIS A 95 -10.99 -11.44 15.75
N LYS A 96 -12.01 -11.51 14.92
CA LYS A 96 -12.49 -12.79 14.36
C LYS A 96 -11.80 -13.04 13.01
N PRO A 97 -11.62 -14.30 12.61
CA PRO A 97 -11.07 -14.62 11.30
C PRO A 97 -11.81 -13.93 10.15
N THR A 98 -13.13 -13.81 10.28
CA THR A 98 -14.02 -13.19 9.27
C THR A 98 -14.03 -11.66 9.27
N ASP A 99 -13.39 -11.02 10.26
CA ASP A 99 -13.33 -9.55 10.28
C ASP A 99 -12.44 -9.01 9.17
N TYR A 100 -12.83 -7.87 8.63
CA TYR A 100 -12.00 -7.19 7.62
C TYR A 100 -10.73 -6.62 8.25
N LEU A 101 -9.63 -6.75 7.53
CA LEU A 101 -8.32 -6.26 7.97
C LEU A 101 -8.31 -4.74 8.14
N PHE A 102 -8.99 -4.00 7.25
CA PHE A 102 -9.09 -2.54 7.29
C PHE A 102 -10.52 -2.06 7.38
N ALA A 103 -10.75 -1.05 8.22
CA ALA A 103 -12.05 -0.43 8.50
C ALA A 103 -13.17 -1.45 8.76
N PRO A 104 -13.00 -2.37 9.75
CA PRO A 104 -13.93 -3.47 10.01
C PRO A 104 -15.31 -2.98 10.47
N GLN A 105 -15.41 -1.75 10.99
CA GLN A 105 -16.68 -1.14 11.41
C GLN A 105 -17.65 -0.87 10.25
N TYR A 106 -17.17 -0.94 9.00
CA TYR A 106 -18.00 -0.76 7.81
C TYR A 106 -18.17 -2.06 7.05
N GLU A 107 -19.33 -2.66 7.07
CA GLU A 107 -19.65 -3.83 6.24
C GLU A 107 -19.60 -3.48 4.74
N ASN A 108 -20.15 -2.33 4.38
CA ASN A 108 -20.05 -1.82 3.01
C ASN A 108 -18.62 -1.36 2.70
N ARG A 109 -17.94 -2.14 1.88
CA ARG A 109 -16.51 -1.91 1.56
C ARG A 109 -16.24 -0.64 0.74
N ARG A 110 -17.24 -0.11 0.03
CA ARG A 110 -17.14 1.21 -0.61
C ARG A 110 -17.12 2.33 0.44
N THR A 111 -17.87 2.16 1.53
CA THR A 111 -17.83 3.09 2.67
C THR A 111 -16.48 3.02 3.38
N ALA A 112 -15.93 1.83 3.61
CA ALA A 112 -14.58 1.64 4.14
C ALA A 112 -13.51 2.32 3.29
N MET A 113 -13.59 2.15 1.96
CA MET A 113 -12.70 2.81 1.01
C MET A 113 -12.78 4.33 1.11
N ARG A 114 -13.98 4.89 1.17
CA ARG A 114 -14.20 6.33 1.31
C ARG A 114 -13.64 6.85 2.64
N TYR A 115 -13.86 6.12 3.73
CA TYR A 115 -13.35 6.45 5.05
C TYR A 115 -11.81 6.59 5.05
N ILE A 116 -11.09 5.57 4.60
CA ILE A 116 -9.62 5.60 4.51
C ILE A 116 -9.14 6.69 3.53
N SER A 117 -9.81 6.86 2.40
CA SER A 117 -9.45 7.89 1.41
C SER A 117 -9.58 9.31 1.97
N ASN A 118 -10.62 9.58 2.77
CA ASN A 118 -10.82 10.88 3.41
C ASN A 118 -9.73 11.16 4.46
N MET A 119 -9.40 10.17 5.30
CA MET A 119 -8.28 10.30 6.25
C MET A 119 -6.96 10.58 5.52
N PHE A 120 -6.68 9.86 4.43
CA PHE A 120 -5.46 10.07 3.66
C PHE A 120 -5.41 11.45 3.00
N LYS A 121 -6.53 11.90 2.43
CA LYS A 121 -6.65 13.25 1.85
C LYS A 121 -6.36 14.31 2.92
N GLN A 122 -6.93 14.18 4.11
CA GLN A 122 -6.67 15.12 5.20
C GLN A 122 -5.21 15.09 5.65
N LEU A 123 -4.61 13.89 5.76
CA LEU A 123 -3.18 13.75 6.05
C LEU A 123 -2.32 14.52 5.03
N LEU A 124 -2.64 14.42 3.75
CA LEU A 124 -1.93 15.16 2.70
C LEU A 124 -2.11 16.68 2.84
N ILE A 125 -3.28 17.15 3.28
CA ILE A 125 -3.55 18.58 3.56
C ILE A 125 -2.66 19.05 4.70
N GLU A 126 -2.66 18.35 5.83
CA GLU A 126 -1.85 18.69 7.01
C GLU A 126 -0.34 18.73 6.70
N LEU A 127 0.11 17.82 5.86
CA LEU A 127 1.50 17.72 5.41
C LEU A 127 1.83 18.69 4.25
N LYS A 128 0.87 19.42 3.70
CA LYS A 128 1.02 20.26 2.50
C LYS A 128 1.54 19.44 1.29
N MET A 129 1.06 18.22 1.17
CA MET A 129 1.51 17.23 0.17
C MET A 129 0.40 16.80 -0.81
N GLN A 130 -0.65 17.62 -0.99
CA GLN A 130 -1.78 17.28 -1.88
C GLN A 130 -1.38 17.10 -3.34
N LYS A 131 -0.37 17.87 -3.76
CA LYS A 131 0.10 17.86 -5.15
C LYS A 131 1.53 17.33 -5.26
N GLY A 132 1.82 16.68 -6.35
CA GLY A 132 3.16 16.30 -6.75
C GLY A 132 3.93 17.47 -7.39
N LYS A 133 5.17 17.20 -7.82
CA LYS A 133 6.06 18.22 -8.39
C LYS A 133 5.53 18.83 -9.70
N LEU A 134 4.73 18.07 -10.47
CA LEU A 134 4.14 18.50 -11.74
C LEU A 134 2.69 18.98 -11.59
N GLY A 135 2.21 19.16 -10.35
CA GLY A 135 0.86 19.63 -10.06
C GLY A 135 -0.21 18.54 -10.03
N GLU A 136 0.16 17.28 -10.27
CA GLU A 136 -0.75 16.13 -10.19
C GLU A 136 -1.28 15.92 -8.77
N GLU A 137 -2.56 15.56 -8.65
CA GLU A 137 -3.17 15.32 -7.34
C GLU A 137 -2.77 13.96 -6.78
N ARG A 138 -2.33 13.94 -5.53
CA ARG A 138 -2.00 12.70 -4.82
C ARG A 138 -3.24 12.07 -4.23
N SER A 139 -3.29 10.74 -4.33
CA SER A 139 -4.34 9.90 -3.78
C SER A 139 -3.73 8.62 -3.18
N LEU A 140 -4.56 7.74 -2.61
CA LEU A 140 -4.09 6.41 -2.19
C LEU A 140 -3.40 5.64 -3.32
N TYR A 141 -3.78 5.87 -4.57
CA TYR A 141 -3.12 5.23 -5.71
C TYR A 141 -1.67 5.69 -5.87
N SER A 142 -1.34 6.90 -5.43
CA SER A 142 0.05 7.40 -5.42
C SER A 142 0.98 6.58 -4.53
N LEU A 143 0.45 5.95 -3.46
CA LEU A 143 1.24 5.04 -2.62
C LEU A 143 1.72 3.82 -3.42
N ARG A 144 0.85 3.27 -4.25
CA ARG A 144 1.22 2.17 -5.15
C ARG A 144 2.24 2.62 -6.19
N HIS A 145 2.08 3.81 -6.78
CA HIS A 145 3.08 4.35 -7.70
C HIS A 145 4.44 4.50 -7.04
N SER A 146 4.48 5.10 -5.83
CA SER A 146 5.72 5.26 -5.07
C SER A 146 6.36 3.92 -4.73
N SER A 147 5.56 2.91 -4.34
CA SER A 147 6.04 1.57 -4.07
C SER A 147 6.69 0.92 -5.29
N LEU A 148 6.04 1.03 -6.46
CA LEU A 148 6.58 0.50 -7.71
C LEU A 148 7.90 1.17 -8.09
N ILE A 149 7.95 2.51 -8.06
CA ILE A 149 9.17 3.27 -8.38
C ILE A 149 10.31 2.90 -7.42
N TYR A 150 10.02 2.82 -6.11
CA TYR A 150 11.00 2.43 -5.12
C TYR A 150 11.57 1.02 -5.36
N ASN A 151 10.70 0.04 -5.65
CA ASN A 151 11.15 -1.33 -5.92
C ASN A 151 11.94 -1.43 -7.21
N LEU A 152 11.57 -0.67 -8.25
CA LEU A 152 12.29 -0.62 -9.51
C LEU A 152 13.66 0.08 -9.42
N SER A 153 13.87 0.93 -8.41
CA SER A 153 15.15 1.59 -8.16
C SER A 153 16.13 0.75 -7.32
N GLN A 154 15.70 -0.44 -6.84
CA GLN A 154 16.60 -1.32 -6.11
C GLN A 154 17.60 -2.02 -7.03
N PRO A 155 18.84 -2.29 -6.57
CA PRO A 155 19.81 -3.02 -7.39
C PRO A 155 19.33 -4.45 -7.67
N ASN A 156 19.63 -4.94 -8.87
CA ASN A 156 19.32 -6.30 -9.32
C ASN A 156 17.82 -6.65 -9.32
N VAL A 157 16.95 -5.65 -9.53
CA VAL A 157 15.51 -5.89 -9.59
C VAL A 157 15.12 -6.68 -10.85
N ASP A 158 14.31 -7.71 -10.66
CA ASP A 158 13.65 -8.41 -11.77
C ASP A 158 12.35 -7.70 -12.14
N LEU A 159 12.35 -7.06 -13.32
CA LEU A 159 11.18 -6.34 -13.85
C LEU A 159 9.97 -7.26 -14.04
N LEU A 160 10.20 -8.53 -14.38
CA LEU A 160 9.13 -9.51 -14.55
C LEU A 160 8.49 -9.86 -13.20
N ASP A 161 9.31 -10.00 -12.15
CA ASP A 161 8.81 -10.22 -10.79
C ASP A 161 7.95 -9.04 -10.31
N ILE A 162 8.42 -7.80 -10.48
CA ILE A 162 7.63 -6.61 -10.15
C ILE A 162 6.34 -6.54 -10.97
N SER A 163 6.39 -6.85 -12.25
CA SER A 163 5.22 -6.90 -13.13
C SER A 163 4.15 -7.87 -12.60
N ARG A 164 4.57 -9.06 -12.19
CA ARG A 164 3.68 -10.10 -11.64
C ARG A 164 3.11 -9.72 -10.29
N ARG A 165 3.95 -9.24 -9.35
CA ARG A 165 3.52 -8.81 -8.01
C ARG A 165 2.52 -7.67 -8.08
N ALA A 166 2.80 -6.68 -8.91
CA ALA A 166 1.94 -5.53 -9.08
C ALA A 166 0.74 -5.78 -10.01
N ASP A 167 0.66 -6.91 -10.70
CA ASP A 167 -0.33 -7.16 -11.76
C ASP A 167 -0.42 -5.98 -12.74
N THR A 168 0.73 -5.63 -13.30
CA THR A 168 0.85 -4.58 -14.32
C THR A 168 1.66 -5.12 -15.49
N SER A 169 1.46 -4.60 -16.69
CA SER A 169 2.21 -5.10 -17.85
C SER A 169 3.66 -4.60 -17.82
N MET A 170 4.56 -5.38 -18.43
CA MET A 170 5.95 -4.97 -18.65
C MET A 170 6.02 -3.63 -19.38
N LYS A 171 5.14 -3.44 -20.36
CA LYS A 171 5.05 -2.18 -21.10
C LYS A 171 4.74 -1.00 -20.17
N MET A 172 3.78 -1.15 -19.24
CA MET A 172 3.48 -0.11 -18.25
C MET A 172 4.68 0.19 -17.34
N ILE A 173 5.45 -0.83 -16.96
CA ILE A 173 6.66 -0.65 -16.18
C ILE A 173 7.69 0.15 -16.98
N GLN A 174 7.96 -0.26 -18.21
CA GLN A 174 8.95 0.38 -19.07
C GLN A 174 8.59 1.82 -19.45
N ASP A 175 7.33 2.09 -19.75
CA ASP A 175 6.89 3.39 -20.25
C ASP A 175 6.71 4.42 -19.12
N TYR A 176 6.21 4.01 -17.94
CA TYR A 176 5.78 4.94 -16.90
C TYR A 176 6.61 4.90 -15.62
N TYR A 177 7.07 3.73 -15.19
CA TYR A 177 7.71 3.59 -13.90
C TYR A 177 9.23 3.54 -13.97
N TYR A 178 9.75 2.81 -14.93
CA TYR A 178 11.20 2.63 -15.06
C TYR A 178 11.95 3.95 -15.32
N PRO A 179 11.49 4.85 -16.21
CA PRO A 179 12.15 6.14 -16.40
C PRO A 179 12.21 6.98 -15.11
N GLN A 180 11.18 6.90 -14.27
CA GLN A 180 11.12 7.63 -13.00
C GLN A 180 12.05 7.02 -11.93
N SER A 181 12.17 5.69 -11.90
CA SER A 181 13.06 4.98 -10.98
C SER A 181 14.55 5.22 -11.24
N GLN A 182 14.90 5.54 -12.49
CA GLN A 182 16.29 5.78 -12.91
C GLN A 182 16.70 7.26 -12.90
N LEU A 183 15.79 8.15 -12.53
CA LEU A 183 16.04 9.59 -12.64
C LEU A 183 17.20 10.04 -11.76
N ASP A 184 17.24 9.57 -10.51
CA ASP A 184 18.25 9.94 -9.53
C ASP A 184 19.61 9.29 -9.85
N GLU A 185 19.63 8.07 -10.36
CA GLU A 185 20.86 7.38 -10.82
C GLU A 185 21.50 8.11 -12.01
N LYS A 186 20.70 8.44 -13.02
CA LYS A 186 21.18 9.22 -14.18
C LYS A 186 21.70 10.59 -13.78
N LEU A 187 21.08 11.23 -12.79
CA LEU A 187 21.55 12.51 -12.27
C LEU A 187 22.92 12.37 -11.54
N LYS A 188 23.11 11.30 -10.76
CA LYS A 188 24.38 10.99 -10.13
C LYS A 188 25.49 10.76 -11.18
N ASP A 189 25.20 9.96 -12.20
CA ASP A 189 26.13 9.72 -13.31
C ASP A 189 26.49 11.02 -14.04
N PHE A 190 25.52 11.90 -14.27
CA PHE A 190 25.73 13.20 -14.90
C PHE A 190 26.57 14.15 -14.04
N LEU A 191 26.31 14.18 -12.74
CA LEU A 191 27.04 15.03 -11.79
C LEU A 191 28.41 14.48 -11.42
N ARG A 192 28.72 13.23 -11.76
CA ARG A 192 29.99 12.54 -11.40
C ARG A 192 30.36 12.68 -9.91
N VAL A 193 29.36 12.55 -9.05
CA VAL A 193 29.55 12.61 -7.59
C VAL A 193 29.81 11.21 -7.03
#